data_274cd447cd4eae5672035b3ce84d767f
#
_entry.id   274cd447cd4eae5672035b3ce84d767f
#
_cell.length_a   1.000
_cell.length_b   1.000
_cell.length_c   1.000
_cell.angle_alpha   90.00
_cell.angle_beta   90.00
_cell.angle_gamma   90.00
#
_symmetry.space_group_name_H-M   'P 1'
#
loop_
_entity.id
_entity.type
_entity.pdbx_description
1 polymer ?
#
loop_
_entity_poly.entity_id
_entity_poly.type
_entity_poly.pdbx_seq_one_letter_code
_entity_poly.pdbx_strand_id
1 'polypeptide(L)'
;EQYHEEKSPYSFQRKGCYYTDTLSREGKGALVKSGVGLTWSGFRPSDDACIYGYLIPSNMFATVVLGYMETIAHEVLKDEALAAEAASLKKEIHDAIESMAIVDNYYYGKVYAYEVDGYGQYMLMDDANVPSLLAMDYLGYEADDRQVVENTRNFVLSCANPYYYEGSCAKGVGSQHTKPGYIWHIALAIQGLTSKTKEEKLAILNTMKNTCLLYTSPSPRD
;
A
#
# COMPACT_ATOMS: atom_id res chain seq x y z
N GLU A 1 -9.33 -5.57 11.42
CA GLU A 1 -9.59 -6.89 11.98
C GLU A 1 -8.31 -7.56 12.48
N GLN A 2 -7.95 -7.28 13.73
CA GLN A 2 -6.67 -7.68 14.33
C GLN A 2 -6.64 -9.16 14.79
N TYR A 3 -7.79 -9.82 14.88
CA TYR A 3 -7.96 -11.20 15.34
C TYR A 3 -8.64 -12.05 14.26
N HIS A 4 -8.11 -11.96 13.03
CA HIS A 4 -8.71 -12.61 11.86
C HIS A 4 -8.83 -14.13 12.03
N GLU A 5 -7.78 -14.78 12.52
CA GLU A 5 -7.75 -16.25 12.61
C GLU A 5 -8.81 -16.81 13.59
N GLU A 6 -9.09 -16.10 14.70
CA GLU A 6 -9.97 -16.56 15.76
C GLU A 6 -11.40 -16.04 15.63
N LYS A 7 -11.59 -14.84 15.09
CA LYS A 7 -12.86 -14.12 15.20
C LYS A 7 -13.50 -13.77 13.89
N SER A 8 -12.75 -13.80 12.76
CA SER A 8 -13.32 -13.39 11.49
C SER A 8 -14.35 -14.39 10.96
N PRO A 9 -15.57 -13.96 10.68
CA PRO A 9 -16.53 -14.77 9.94
C PRO A 9 -16.31 -14.68 8.43
N TYR A 10 -15.34 -13.87 7.97
CA TYR A 10 -15.13 -13.58 6.55
C TYR A 10 -14.54 -14.79 5.82
N SER A 11 -15.17 -15.11 4.70
CA SER A 11 -14.67 -16.11 3.77
C SER A 11 -15.04 -15.69 2.35
N PHE A 12 -14.09 -15.80 1.44
CA PHE A 12 -14.31 -15.49 0.04
C PHE A 12 -13.62 -16.50 -0.86
N GLN A 13 -14.41 -17.19 -1.70
CA GLN A 13 -13.91 -18.08 -2.74
C GLN A 13 -14.63 -17.81 -4.06
N ARG A 14 -13.84 -17.78 -5.13
CA ARG A 14 -14.33 -17.71 -6.51
C ARG A 14 -13.88 -18.96 -7.25
N LYS A 15 -14.78 -19.58 -8.02
CA LYS A 15 -14.47 -20.75 -8.85
C LYS A 15 -14.14 -20.33 -10.27
N GLY A 16 -13.19 -21.03 -10.91
CA GLY A 16 -12.86 -20.82 -12.31
C GLY A 16 -12.12 -19.50 -12.60
N CYS A 17 -11.46 -18.93 -11.61
CA CYS A 17 -10.65 -17.72 -11.72
C CYS A 17 -9.15 -18.01 -11.51
N TYR A 18 -8.31 -17.01 -11.72
CA TYR A 18 -6.90 -17.09 -11.34
C TYR A 18 -6.77 -17.19 -9.82
N TYR A 19 -5.65 -17.77 -9.35
CA TYR A 19 -5.39 -17.95 -7.91
C TYR A 19 -5.27 -16.61 -7.16
N THR A 20 -4.96 -15.52 -7.87
CA THR A 20 -4.91 -14.16 -7.32
C THR A 20 -6.28 -13.55 -7.08
N ASP A 21 -7.33 -14.07 -7.74
CA ASP A 21 -8.69 -13.52 -7.66
C ASP A 21 -9.56 -14.20 -6.59
N THR A 22 -8.95 -15.01 -5.75
CA THR A 22 -9.65 -15.78 -4.70
C THR A 22 -8.74 -15.95 -3.49
N LEU A 23 -9.35 -16.14 -2.30
CA LEU A 23 -8.58 -16.33 -1.10
C LEU A 23 -8.16 -17.79 -0.92
N SER A 24 -6.94 -18.00 -0.44
CA SER A 24 -6.40 -19.30 -0.02
C SER A 24 -7.11 -19.85 1.22
N ARG A 25 -6.72 -21.06 1.67
CA ARG A 25 -7.20 -21.66 2.91
C ARG A 25 -8.73 -21.69 3.00
N GLU A 26 -9.38 -22.20 1.95
CA GLU A 26 -10.85 -22.31 1.87
C GLU A 26 -11.58 -20.95 2.01
N GLY A 27 -10.95 -19.88 1.53
CA GLY A 27 -11.51 -18.54 1.56
C GLY A 27 -11.12 -17.69 2.77
N LYS A 28 -10.34 -18.24 3.71
CA LYS A 28 -9.87 -17.48 4.89
C LYS A 28 -8.73 -16.51 4.56
N GLY A 29 -8.05 -16.70 3.42
CA GLY A 29 -6.90 -15.88 3.03
C GLY A 29 -5.58 -16.28 3.70
N ALA A 30 -4.60 -15.41 3.64
CA ALA A 30 -3.28 -15.64 4.20
C ALA A 30 -3.32 -15.82 5.72
N LEU A 31 -2.49 -16.75 6.23
CA LEU A 31 -2.31 -16.94 7.66
C LEU A 31 -1.59 -15.74 8.27
N VAL A 32 -2.11 -15.24 9.39
CA VAL A 32 -1.51 -14.13 10.13
C VAL A 32 -1.44 -14.46 11.63
N LYS A 33 -0.46 -13.85 12.30
CA LYS A 33 -0.38 -13.86 13.76
C LYS A 33 -1.33 -12.80 14.31
N SER A 34 -2.38 -13.24 14.98
CA SER A 34 -3.37 -12.34 15.58
C SER A 34 -2.82 -11.52 16.76
N GLY A 35 -3.45 -10.38 17.03
CA GLY A 35 -3.16 -9.54 18.20
C GLY A 35 -1.82 -8.83 18.15
N VAL A 36 -1.29 -8.57 16.96
CA VAL A 36 -0.02 -7.84 16.75
C VAL A 36 -0.22 -6.33 16.50
N GLY A 37 -1.45 -5.84 16.58
CA GLY A 37 -1.77 -4.44 16.36
C GLY A 37 -2.08 -4.07 14.89
N LEU A 38 -1.83 -4.95 13.93
CA LEU A 38 -2.14 -4.71 12.51
C LEU A 38 -3.54 -5.22 12.14
N THR A 39 -4.15 -4.60 11.13
CA THR A 39 -5.42 -5.05 10.57
C THR A 39 -5.22 -5.91 9.34
N TRP A 40 -5.96 -7.02 9.28
CA TRP A 40 -5.90 -7.97 8.19
C TRP A 40 -6.53 -7.43 6.90
N SER A 41 -5.96 -7.82 5.76
CA SER A 41 -6.48 -7.55 4.42
C SER A 41 -6.51 -8.83 3.59
N GLY A 42 -7.65 -9.12 2.95
CA GLY A 42 -7.77 -10.24 2.02
C GLY A 42 -7.14 -9.96 0.66
N PHE A 43 -7.32 -8.72 0.19
CA PHE A 43 -6.91 -8.30 -1.14
C PHE A 43 -6.12 -6.99 -1.09
N ARG A 44 -5.28 -6.82 -2.09
CA ARG A 44 -4.58 -5.57 -2.42
C ARG A 44 -5.54 -4.60 -3.11
N PRO A 45 -5.20 -3.31 -3.22
CA PRO A 45 -5.96 -2.35 -4.03
C PRO A 45 -6.07 -2.72 -5.52
N SER A 46 -5.23 -3.62 -6.00
CA SER A 46 -5.27 -4.20 -7.36
C SER A 46 -6.24 -5.36 -7.53
N ASP A 47 -7.02 -5.71 -6.50
CA ASP A 47 -7.88 -6.90 -6.42
C ASP A 47 -7.12 -8.24 -6.35
N ASP A 48 -5.79 -8.23 -6.29
CA ASP A 48 -5.00 -9.44 -6.08
C ASP A 48 -5.00 -9.86 -4.62
N ALA A 49 -5.15 -11.17 -4.35
CA ALA A 49 -5.12 -11.71 -2.99
C ALA A 49 -3.75 -11.44 -2.31
N CYS A 50 -3.78 -10.99 -1.06
CA CYS A 50 -2.58 -10.84 -0.25
C CYS A 50 -1.92 -12.20 -0.02
N ILE A 51 -0.59 -12.24 -0.13
CA ILE A 51 0.23 -13.43 0.18
C ILE A 51 0.54 -13.48 1.68
N TYR A 52 0.80 -12.32 2.29
CA TYR A 52 0.89 -12.14 3.74
C TYR A 52 -0.22 -11.17 4.15
N GLY A 53 -1.07 -11.57 5.08
CA GLY A 53 -2.36 -10.93 5.29
C GLY A 53 -2.35 -9.54 5.92
N TYR A 54 -1.20 -8.99 6.31
CA TYR A 54 -1.09 -7.61 6.76
C TYR A 54 -0.49 -6.73 5.66
N LEU A 55 -1.36 -6.05 4.93
CA LEU A 55 -1.01 -5.09 3.88
C LEU A 55 -0.58 -3.77 4.51
N ILE A 56 0.72 -3.47 4.47
CA ILE A 56 1.29 -2.33 5.19
C ILE A 56 0.80 -0.98 4.67
N PRO A 57 0.73 -0.70 3.36
CA PRO A 57 0.19 0.59 2.89
C PRO A 57 -1.25 0.85 3.36
N SER A 58 -2.10 -0.19 3.44
CA SER A 58 -3.45 -0.05 3.95
C SER A 58 -3.50 0.22 5.46
N ASN A 59 -2.60 -0.41 6.23
CA ASN A 59 -2.45 -0.11 7.65
C ASN A 59 -1.91 1.31 7.87
N MET A 60 -0.97 1.80 7.07
CA MET A 60 -0.51 3.18 7.07
C MET A 60 -1.67 4.16 6.81
N PHE A 61 -2.47 3.88 5.80
CA PHE A 61 -3.64 4.72 5.49
C PHE A 61 -4.68 4.69 6.61
N ALA A 62 -4.87 3.54 7.28
CA ALA A 62 -5.76 3.43 8.43
C ALA A 62 -5.34 4.37 9.58
N THR A 63 -4.03 4.54 9.85
CA THR A 63 -3.55 5.47 10.88
C THR A 63 -3.90 6.92 10.54
N VAL A 64 -3.80 7.30 9.26
CA VAL A 64 -4.16 8.65 8.79
C VAL A 64 -5.66 8.90 8.97
N VAL A 65 -6.50 7.94 8.54
CA VAL A 65 -7.96 8.04 8.67
C VAL A 65 -8.38 8.11 10.14
N LEU A 66 -7.76 7.33 11.02
CA LEU A 66 -8.01 7.38 12.46
C LEU A 66 -7.63 8.75 13.05
N GLY A 67 -6.57 9.40 12.56
CA GLY A 67 -6.25 10.77 12.93
C GLY A 67 -7.34 11.78 12.52
N TYR A 68 -7.94 11.61 11.33
CA TYR A 68 -9.10 12.41 10.95
C TYR A 68 -10.33 12.13 11.81
N MET A 69 -10.57 10.86 12.14
CA MET A 69 -11.67 10.48 13.05
C MET A 69 -11.49 11.09 14.44
N GLU A 70 -10.29 11.04 15.00
CA GLU A 70 -9.92 11.71 16.26
C GLU A 70 -10.29 13.20 16.22
N THR A 71 -9.83 13.91 15.18
CA THR A 71 -10.09 15.35 15.00
C THR A 71 -11.59 15.64 14.86
N ILE A 72 -12.30 14.88 14.04
CA ILE A 72 -13.75 15.08 13.85
C ILE A 72 -14.52 14.79 15.14
N ALA A 73 -14.18 13.71 15.84
CA ALA A 73 -14.82 13.35 17.11
C ALA A 73 -14.63 14.46 18.15
N HIS A 74 -13.40 14.95 18.30
CA HIS A 74 -13.09 16.02 19.26
C HIS A 74 -13.68 17.37 18.86
N GLU A 75 -13.42 17.83 17.61
CA GLU A 75 -13.76 19.21 17.22
C GLU A 75 -15.22 19.39 16.82
N VAL A 76 -15.80 18.40 16.13
CA VAL A 76 -17.15 18.51 15.55
C VAL A 76 -18.20 17.84 16.42
N LEU A 77 -17.98 16.55 16.79
CA LEU A 77 -18.95 15.77 17.53
C LEU A 77 -18.91 16.04 19.03
N LYS A 78 -17.81 16.57 19.56
CA LYS A 78 -17.54 16.73 21.00
C LYS A 78 -17.65 15.41 21.77
N ASP A 79 -17.27 14.32 21.12
CA ASP A 79 -17.26 12.97 21.67
C ASP A 79 -15.81 12.58 22.04
N GLU A 80 -15.43 12.87 23.27
CA GLU A 80 -14.08 12.59 23.78
C GLU A 80 -13.80 11.08 23.90
N ALA A 81 -14.83 10.26 24.06
CA ALA A 81 -14.68 8.80 24.15
C ALA A 81 -14.29 8.24 22.77
N LEU A 82 -14.99 8.64 21.72
CA LEU A 82 -14.67 8.25 20.34
C LEU A 82 -13.31 8.81 19.91
N ALA A 83 -12.97 10.05 20.28
CA ALA A 83 -11.66 10.64 20.00
C ALA A 83 -10.52 9.82 20.63
N ALA A 84 -10.66 9.46 21.90
CA ALA A 84 -9.68 8.65 22.63
C ALA A 84 -9.54 7.22 22.04
N GLU A 85 -10.64 6.60 21.63
CA GLU A 85 -10.63 5.29 20.97
C GLU A 85 -9.90 5.35 19.63
N ALA A 86 -10.18 6.35 18.79
CA ALA A 86 -9.52 6.56 17.52
C ALA A 86 -8.00 6.79 17.68
N ALA A 87 -7.61 7.65 18.63
CA ALA A 87 -6.22 7.93 18.97
C ALA A 87 -5.48 6.68 19.46
N SER A 88 -6.12 5.88 20.33
CA SER A 88 -5.54 4.63 20.85
C SER A 88 -5.30 3.61 19.74
N LEU A 89 -6.28 3.40 18.86
CA LEU A 89 -6.17 2.47 17.74
C LEU A 89 -5.15 2.95 16.71
N LYS A 90 -5.11 4.26 16.40
CA LYS A 90 -4.08 4.88 15.55
C LYS A 90 -2.69 4.55 16.06
N LYS A 91 -2.46 4.78 17.37
CA LYS A 91 -1.16 4.52 17.99
C LYS A 91 -0.79 3.04 17.94
N GLU A 92 -1.72 2.15 18.24
CA GLU A 92 -1.49 0.71 18.20
C GLU A 92 -1.06 0.22 16.82
N ILE A 93 -1.77 0.65 15.76
CA ILE A 93 -1.44 0.28 14.38
C ILE A 93 -0.10 0.89 13.96
N HIS A 94 0.14 2.15 14.30
CA HIS A 94 1.41 2.83 14.00
C HIS A 94 2.61 2.12 14.64
N ASP A 95 2.56 1.84 15.94
CA ASP A 95 3.62 1.13 16.67
C ASP A 95 3.88 -0.26 16.06
N ALA A 96 2.83 -0.94 15.63
CA ALA A 96 2.93 -2.24 14.97
C ALA A 96 3.61 -2.14 13.60
N ILE A 97 3.29 -1.14 12.79
CA ILE A 97 3.97 -0.89 11.50
C ILE A 97 5.46 -0.64 11.74
N GLU A 98 5.81 0.31 12.61
CA GLU A 98 7.21 0.71 12.86
C GLU A 98 8.05 -0.46 13.42
N SER A 99 7.45 -1.36 14.21
CA SER A 99 8.16 -2.50 14.79
C SER A 99 8.29 -3.71 13.88
N MET A 100 7.33 -3.95 12.95
CA MET A 100 7.27 -5.20 12.19
C MET A 100 7.46 -5.04 10.69
N ALA A 101 7.18 -3.85 10.13
CA ALA A 101 7.24 -3.67 8.70
C ALA A 101 8.58 -3.09 8.21
N ILE A 102 9.46 -2.63 9.08
CA ILE A 102 10.78 -2.14 8.70
C ILE A 102 11.75 -3.31 8.64
N VAL A 103 12.37 -3.50 7.48
CA VAL A 103 13.30 -4.58 7.22
C VAL A 103 14.62 -4.05 6.64
N ASP A 104 15.71 -4.73 6.91
CA ASP A 104 17.02 -4.36 6.37
C ASP A 104 17.16 -4.85 4.92
N ASN A 105 17.44 -3.93 4.01
CA ASN A 105 17.77 -4.22 2.63
C ASN A 105 19.25 -3.90 2.37
N TYR A 106 19.98 -4.83 1.75
CA TYR A 106 21.43 -4.70 1.55
C TYR A 106 21.83 -3.44 0.77
N TYR A 107 21.02 -3.06 -0.25
CA TYR A 107 21.36 -1.94 -1.14
C TYR A 107 20.72 -0.61 -0.72
N TYR A 108 19.57 -0.67 -0.07
CA TYR A 108 18.76 0.53 0.23
C TYR A 108 18.75 0.89 1.72
N GLY A 109 19.33 0.06 2.60
CA GLY A 109 19.22 0.23 4.03
C GLY A 109 17.84 -0.23 4.55
N LYS A 110 17.34 0.37 5.60
CA LYS A 110 16.02 0.05 6.14
C LYS A 110 14.92 0.53 5.19
N VAL A 111 13.98 -0.35 4.86
CA VAL A 111 12.82 -0.07 4.00
C VAL A 111 11.55 -0.67 4.61
N TYR A 112 10.39 -0.14 4.25
CA TYR A 112 9.12 -0.77 4.59
C TYR A 112 8.84 -1.96 3.67
N ALA A 113 8.38 -3.07 4.26
CA ALA A 113 7.79 -4.18 3.54
C ALA A 113 6.39 -3.81 3.04
N TYR A 114 5.96 -4.41 1.94
CA TYR A 114 4.61 -4.23 1.40
C TYR A 114 3.55 -5.06 2.14
N GLU A 115 3.90 -6.32 2.47
CA GLU A 115 3.08 -7.21 3.27
C GLU A 115 3.92 -7.89 4.34
N VAL A 116 3.32 -8.18 5.49
CA VAL A 116 3.91 -9.00 6.57
C VAL A 116 2.86 -9.98 7.12
N ASP A 117 3.29 -11.05 7.81
CA ASP A 117 2.40 -12.04 8.43
C ASP A 117 2.36 -11.98 9.97
N GLY A 118 3.23 -11.17 10.58
CA GLY A 118 3.42 -11.10 12.03
C GLY A 118 4.24 -12.25 12.64
N TYR A 119 4.63 -13.26 11.85
CA TYR A 119 5.54 -14.35 12.25
C TYR A 119 6.98 -14.10 11.83
N GLY A 120 7.26 -12.99 11.15
CA GLY A 120 8.58 -12.59 10.66
C GLY A 120 8.79 -12.79 9.17
N GLN A 121 7.78 -13.21 8.43
CA GLN A 121 7.81 -13.21 6.96
C GLN A 121 7.32 -11.88 6.41
N TYR A 122 7.90 -11.47 5.30
CA TYR A 122 7.59 -10.21 4.65
C TYR A 122 7.78 -10.28 3.13
N MET A 123 7.19 -9.33 2.44
CA MET A 123 7.32 -9.16 0.99
C MET A 123 7.85 -7.78 0.65
N LEU A 124 8.92 -7.74 -0.15
CA LEU A 124 9.49 -6.52 -0.70
C LEU A 124 9.02 -6.31 -2.13
N MET A 125 8.08 -5.43 -2.30
CA MET A 125 7.54 -4.94 -3.57
C MET A 125 6.80 -3.63 -3.34
N ASP A 126 6.27 -3.06 -4.39
CA ASP A 126 5.17 -2.10 -4.35
C ASP A 126 4.27 -2.33 -5.56
N ASP A 127 3.00 -1.96 -5.44
CA ASP A 127 1.99 -2.04 -6.47
C ASP A 127 1.57 -0.62 -6.91
N ALA A 128 1.15 -0.48 -8.16
CA ALA A 128 0.77 0.81 -8.72
C ALA A 128 -0.48 1.43 -8.08
N ASN A 129 -1.35 0.62 -7.48
CA ASN A 129 -2.61 1.07 -6.90
C ASN A 129 -2.41 1.68 -5.51
N VAL A 130 -3.24 2.67 -5.19
CA VAL A 130 -3.22 3.37 -3.90
C VAL A 130 -4.27 2.76 -2.95
N PRO A 131 -3.92 2.51 -1.69
CA PRO A 131 -2.68 2.83 -0.99
C PRO A 131 -1.49 1.95 -1.41
N SER A 132 -0.30 2.58 -1.53
CA SER A 132 0.97 1.96 -1.89
C SER A 132 2.11 2.54 -1.04
N LEU A 133 3.27 1.88 -1.02
CA LEU A 133 4.45 2.41 -0.33
C LEU A 133 4.92 3.72 -0.97
N LEU A 134 4.82 3.84 -2.29
CA LEU A 134 5.14 5.08 -3.01
C LEU A 134 4.21 6.24 -2.61
N ALA A 135 2.99 5.92 -2.20
CA ALA A 135 1.97 6.92 -1.84
C ALA A 135 2.04 7.41 -0.38
N MET A 136 2.97 6.93 0.45
CA MET A 136 3.02 7.27 1.89
C MET A 136 2.92 8.78 2.16
N ASP A 137 3.76 9.59 1.50
CA ASP A 137 3.75 11.05 1.67
C ASP A 137 2.47 11.70 1.13
N TYR A 138 1.91 11.18 0.05
CA TYR A 138 0.65 11.67 -0.52
C TYR A 138 -0.54 11.38 0.41
N LEU A 139 -0.56 10.23 1.03
CA LEU A 139 -1.60 9.83 1.98
C LEU A 139 -1.47 10.54 3.33
N GLY A 140 -0.29 11.07 3.66
CA GLY A 140 -0.02 11.77 4.91
C GLY A 140 0.42 10.83 6.04
N TYR A 141 1.01 9.67 5.73
CA TYR A 141 1.60 8.81 6.76
C TYR A 141 2.83 9.47 7.40
N GLU A 142 2.83 9.53 8.72
CA GLU A 142 3.90 10.10 9.53
C GLU A 142 4.79 8.97 10.07
N ALA A 143 5.88 8.66 9.36
CA ALA A 143 6.86 7.67 9.79
C ALA A 143 7.78 8.24 10.88
N ASP A 144 8.22 7.40 11.81
CA ASP A 144 9.18 7.78 12.87
C ASP A 144 10.55 8.15 12.29
N ASP A 145 10.98 7.48 11.23
CA ASP A 145 12.25 7.75 10.55
C ASP A 145 12.03 8.07 9.06
N ARG A 146 12.20 9.34 8.71
CA ARG A 146 12.11 9.82 7.33
C ARG A 146 13.12 9.19 6.38
N GLN A 147 14.25 8.69 6.88
CA GLN A 147 15.23 8.00 6.07
C GLN A 147 14.68 6.67 5.55
N VAL A 148 13.87 5.96 6.34
CA VAL A 148 13.20 4.72 5.91
C VAL A 148 12.23 5.00 4.76
N VAL A 149 11.48 6.10 4.81
CA VAL A 149 10.58 6.53 3.71
C VAL A 149 11.37 6.80 2.43
N GLU A 150 12.50 7.51 2.54
CA GLU A 150 13.35 7.82 1.38
C GLU A 150 13.99 6.55 0.79
N ASN A 151 14.48 5.67 1.64
CA ASN A 151 15.03 4.38 1.23
C ASN A 151 13.96 3.52 0.53
N THR A 152 12.75 3.48 1.10
CA THR A 152 11.62 2.76 0.51
C THR A 152 11.26 3.31 -0.86
N ARG A 153 11.19 4.64 -1.02
CA ARG A 153 10.95 5.26 -2.33
C ARG A 153 12.03 4.87 -3.34
N ASN A 154 13.31 4.91 -2.94
CA ASN A 154 14.41 4.53 -3.83
C ASN A 154 14.34 3.06 -4.23
N PHE A 155 13.98 2.16 -3.29
CA PHE A 155 13.74 0.76 -3.56
C PHE A 155 12.57 0.57 -4.55
N VAL A 156 11.42 1.17 -4.29
CA VAL A 156 10.19 1.04 -5.09
C VAL A 156 10.40 1.52 -6.53
N LEU A 157 11.18 2.58 -6.73
CA LEU A 157 11.49 3.16 -8.04
C LEU A 157 12.76 2.58 -8.69
N SER A 158 13.06 1.33 -8.42
CA SER A 158 14.22 0.62 -8.95
C SER A 158 13.87 -0.80 -9.42
N CYS A 159 14.79 -1.44 -10.13
CA CYS A 159 14.65 -2.83 -10.55
C CYS A 159 14.62 -3.85 -9.39
N ALA A 160 14.85 -3.43 -8.15
CA ALA A 160 14.69 -4.27 -6.97
C ALA A 160 13.20 -4.48 -6.61
N ASN A 161 12.31 -3.57 -7.05
CA ASN A 161 10.87 -3.80 -7.03
C ASN A 161 10.49 -4.65 -8.27
N PRO A 162 9.92 -5.85 -8.09
CA PRO A 162 9.59 -6.75 -9.21
C PRO A 162 8.55 -6.18 -10.18
N TYR A 163 7.81 -5.14 -9.77
CA TYR A 163 6.81 -4.46 -10.60
C TYR A 163 7.25 -3.10 -11.12
N TYR A 164 8.54 -2.76 -10.95
CA TYR A 164 9.11 -1.60 -11.63
C TYR A 164 9.59 -2.00 -13.02
N TYR A 165 9.11 -1.30 -14.04
CA TYR A 165 9.44 -1.58 -15.43
C TYR A 165 10.10 -0.39 -16.10
N GLU A 166 11.03 -0.67 -17.01
CA GLU A 166 11.68 0.31 -17.87
C GLU A 166 11.42 -0.03 -19.33
N GLY A 167 10.82 0.91 -20.04
CA GLY A 167 10.56 0.84 -21.48
C GLY A 167 11.14 2.03 -22.21
N SER A 168 11.03 2.04 -23.55
CA SER A 168 11.53 3.11 -24.40
C SER A 168 10.81 4.46 -24.20
N CYS A 169 9.55 4.43 -23.77
CA CYS A 169 8.71 5.63 -23.62
C CYS A 169 8.53 6.08 -22.17
N ALA A 170 8.62 5.15 -21.24
CA ALA A 170 8.40 5.41 -19.81
C ALA A 170 9.13 4.40 -18.93
N LYS A 171 9.32 4.78 -17.66
CA LYS A 171 9.70 3.89 -16.58
C LYS A 171 8.84 4.20 -15.35
N GLY A 172 8.49 3.17 -14.58
CA GLY A 172 7.63 3.34 -13.41
C GLY A 172 7.06 2.02 -12.91
N VAL A 173 6.21 2.13 -11.90
CA VAL A 173 5.60 0.97 -11.23
C VAL A 173 4.38 0.50 -12.00
N GLY A 174 4.27 -0.80 -12.17
CA GLY A 174 3.10 -1.52 -12.67
C GLY A 174 2.45 -2.34 -11.57
N SER A 175 1.73 -3.39 -11.96
CA SER A 175 0.99 -4.24 -11.04
C SER A 175 1.09 -5.70 -11.42
N GLN A 176 0.98 -6.59 -10.44
CA GLN A 176 0.78 -8.02 -10.66
C GLN A 176 -0.50 -8.31 -11.45
N HIS A 177 -1.50 -7.44 -11.32
CA HIS A 177 -2.81 -7.56 -11.97
C HIS A 177 -2.75 -7.50 -13.51
N THR A 178 -1.68 -6.94 -14.08
CA THR A 178 -1.47 -6.86 -15.52
C THR A 178 -0.24 -7.64 -15.96
N LYS A 179 -0.09 -7.84 -17.27
CA LYS A 179 1.09 -8.49 -17.82
C LYS A 179 2.36 -7.70 -17.48
N PRO A 180 3.51 -8.37 -17.33
CA PRO A 180 4.79 -7.69 -17.12
C PRO A 180 5.06 -6.63 -18.18
N GLY A 181 5.67 -5.51 -17.77
CA GLY A 181 6.00 -4.39 -18.65
C GLY A 181 4.93 -3.30 -18.76
N TYR A 182 3.76 -3.50 -18.16
CA TYR A 182 2.71 -2.46 -18.12
C TYR A 182 2.97 -1.50 -16.95
N ILE A 183 3.33 -0.26 -17.29
CA ILE A 183 3.47 0.84 -16.31
C ILE A 183 2.10 1.52 -16.16
N TRP A 184 1.68 1.73 -14.93
CA TRP A 184 0.38 2.31 -14.66
C TRP A 184 0.49 3.82 -14.45
N HIS A 185 -0.39 4.58 -15.11
CA HIS A 185 -0.41 6.04 -15.00
C HIS A 185 -0.73 6.55 -13.58
N ILE A 186 -1.49 5.78 -12.79
CA ILE A 186 -1.73 6.12 -11.38
C ILE A 186 -0.42 6.14 -10.58
N ALA A 187 0.48 5.18 -10.81
CA ALA A 187 1.79 5.15 -10.16
C ALA A 187 2.68 6.32 -10.61
N LEU A 188 2.65 6.68 -11.91
CA LEU A 188 3.35 7.87 -12.41
C LEU A 188 2.80 9.15 -11.76
N ALA A 189 1.48 9.28 -11.61
CA ALA A 189 0.87 10.41 -10.92
C ALA A 189 1.34 10.49 -9.45
N ILE A 190 1.32 9.39 -8.73
CA ILE A 190 1.80 9.32 -7.33
C ILE A 190 3.29 9.64 -7.27
N GLN A 191 4.11 9.11 -8.18
CA GLN A 191 5.53 9.43 -8.24
C GLN A 191 5.75 10.95 -8.40
N GLY A 192 4.99 11.59 -9.28
CA GLY A 192 5.05 13.04 -9.47
C GLY A 192 4.57 13.84 -8.26
N LEU A 193 3.47 13.42 -7.62
CA LEU A 193 2.91 14.08 -6.45
C LEU A 193 3.82 13.97 -5.22
N THR A 194 4.54 12.85 -5.07
CA THR A 194 5.48 12.60 -3.97
C THR A 194 6.92 13.01 -4.27
N SER A 195 7.21 13.51 -5.49
CA SER A 195 8.53 13.98 -5.86
C SER A 195 8.92 15.24 -5.07
N LYS A 196 10.17 15.30 -4.64
CA LYS A 196 10.76 16.45 -3.93
C LYS A 196 11.35 17.49 -4.88
N THR A 197 11.57 17.14 -6.14
CA THR A 197 12.22 18.03 -7.13
C THR A 197 11.27 18.46 -8.23
N LYS A 198 11.45 19.70 -8.70
CA LYS A 198 10.69 20.24 -9.83
C LYS A 198 11.03 19.50 -11.13
N GLU A 199 12.27 19.09 -11.26
CA GLU A 199 12.79 18.38 -12.42
C GLU A 199 12.11 17.03 -12.59
N GLU A 200 11.99 16.24 -11.53
CA GLU A 200 11.28 14.96 -11.55
C GLU A 200 9.79 15.17 -11.85
N LYS A 201 9.14 16.15 -11.20
CA LYS A 201 7.72 16.47 -11.47
C LYS A 201 7.48 16.79 -12.94
N LEU A 202 8.33 17.62 -13.56
CA LEU A 202 8.23 17.97 -14.97
C LEU A 202 8.49 16.78 -15.88
N ALA A 203 9.47 15.94 -15.56
CA ALA A 203 9.76 14.73 -16.31
C ALA A 203 8.56 13.75 -16.30
N ILE A 204 7.95 13.54 -15.15
CA ILE A 204 6.75 12.69 -15.01
C ILE A 204 5.57 13.29 -15.78
N LEU A 205 5.30 14.58 -15.65
CA LEU A 205 4.23 15.25 -16.42
C LEU A 205 4.42 15.10 -17.93
N ASN A 206 5.65 15.25 -18.42
CA ASN A 206 5.97 15.03 -19.82
C ASN A 206 5.78 13.57 -20.25
N THR A 207 6.19 12.62 -19.40
CA THR A 207 5.96 11.19 -19.64
C THR A 207 4.46 10.91 -19.74
N MET A 208 3.67 11.36 -18.78
CA MET A 208 2.21 11.16 -18.79
C MET A 208 1.56 11.79 -20.01
N LYS A 209 1.95 13.04 -20.38
CA LYS A 209 1.46 13.71 -21.57
C LYS A 209 1.73 12.93 -22.86
N ASN A 210 2.88 12.28 -22.94
CA ASN A 210 3.32 11.59 -24.17
C ASN A 210 2.84 10.13 -24.23
N THR A 211 2.39 9.56 -23.12
CA THR A 211 1.96 8.16 -23.02
C THR A 211 0.50 7.98 -22.64
N CYS A 212 -0.14 9.01 -22.06
CA CYS A 212 -1.54 8.96 -21.65
C CYS A 212 -2.45 9.29 -22.83
N LEU A 213 -3.30 8.33 -23.22
CA LEU A 213 -4.29 8.48 -24.28
C LEU A 213 -5.64 9.01 -23.74
N LEU A 214 -5.61 10.00 -22.84
CA LEU A 214 -6.81 10.55 -22.20
C LEU A 214 -7.91 10.99 -23.19
N TYR A 215 -7.51 11.37 -24.43
CA TYR A 215 -8.44 11.77 -25.48
C TYR A 215 -8.82 10.64 -26.45
N THR A 216 -8.16 9.49 -26.36
CA THR A 216 -8.34 8.36 -27.29
C THR A 216 -8.69 7.06 -26.60
N SER A 217 -8.65 7.02 -25.28
CA SER A 217 -9.11 5.86 -24.52
C SER A 217 -10.63 5.82 -24.55
N PRO A 218 -11.25 4.71 -25.01
CA PRO A 218 -12.69 4.58 -24.92
C PRO A 218 -13.12 4.70 -23.46
N SER A 219 -14.23 5.38 -23.23
CA SER A 219 -14.83 5.45 -21.92
C SER A 219 -15.15 4.00 -21.44
N PRO A 220 -14.93 3.66 -20.17
CA PRO A 220 -15.35 2.36 -19.64
C PRO A 220 -16.85 2.08 -19.74
N ARG A 221 -17.61 3.00 -20.31
CA ARG A 221 -19.07 2.94 -20.44
C ARG A 221 -19.58 2.83 -21.90
N ASP A 222 -18.67 2.77 -22.87
CA ASP A 222 -19.03 2.55 -24.26
C ASP A 222 -18.86 1.09 -24.67
#